data_ae50b314ce02095ccd524b8393c6c71f
#
_entry.id   ae50b314ce02095ccd524b8393c6c71f
#
_cell.length_a   1.000
_cell.length_b   1.000
_cell.length_c   1.000
_cell.angle_alpha   90.00
_cell.angle_beta   90.00
_cell.angle_gamma   90.00
#
_symmetry.space_group_name_H-M   'P 1'
#
loop_
_entity.id
_entity.type
_entity.pdbx_description
1 polymer ?
#
loop_
_entity_poly.entity_id
_entity_poly.type
_entity_poly.pdbx_seq_one_letter_code
_entity_poly.pdbx_strand_id
1 'polypeptide(L)'
;MLIITKLDEAADSVVRGPFYAIDGDTLSAGSERLRLNGIDAPELRQTCEDGRGMTWACGDEARRLLARLAADPGTECLGRERDRYRRLLVRCHAGTSNINAALVRQGLAIASGRYAEEQAAARRERRGLWAGQFEDPRDWRTSRGMMDDPNLLETFMDWVKQVIYWE
;
A
#
# COMPACT_ATOMS: atom_id res chain seq x y z
N MET A 1 -37.68 -26.46 15.95
CA MET A 1 -37.22 -26.27 14.55
C MET A 1 -36.04 -25.35 14.63
N LEU A 2 -34.83 -25.91 14.61
CA LEU A 2 -33.58 -25.15 14.67
C LEU A 2 -33.27 -24.65 13.26
N ILE A 3 -33.31 -23.34 13.05
CA ILE A 3 -32.80 -22.72 11.82
C ILE A 3 -31.29 -22.60 12.01
N ILE A 4 -30.54 -23.53 11.40
CA ILE A 4 -29.09 -23.40 11.25
C ILE A 4 -28.88 -22.40 10.11
N THR A 5 -28.64 -21.12 10.46
CA THR A 5 -28.09 -20.16 9.52
C THR A 5 -26.65 -20.60 9.21
N LYS A 6 -26.47 -21.20 8.03
CA LYS A 6 -25.16 -21.43 7.45
C LYS A 6 -24.53 -20.05 7.26
N LEU A 7 -23.59 -19.68 8.12
CA LEU A 7 -22.66 -18.59 7.85
C LEU A 7 -21.85 -19.03 6.65
N ASP A 8 -22.16 -18.47 5.49
CA ASP A 8 -21.36 -18.63 4.28
C ASP A 8 -20.05 -17.88 4.53
N GLU A 9 -19.04 -18.58 5.05
CA GLU A 9 -17.67 -18.06 5.15
C GLU A 9 -17.16 -17.91 3.71
N ALA A 10 -17.39 -16.74 3.13
CA ALA A 10 -16.85 -16.40 1.82
C ALA A 10 -15.34 -16.63 1.86
N ALA A 11 -14.83 -17.49 1.00
CA ALA A 11 -13.40 -17.78 0.89
C ALA A 11 -12.63 -16.51 0.47
N ASP A 12 -11.38 -16.39 0.93
CA ASP A 12 -10.51 -15.31 0.48
C ASP A 12 -10.34 -15.39 -1.05
N SER A 13 -10.46 -14.24 -1.71
CA SER A 13 -10.12 -14.12 -3.12
C SER A 13 -8.61 -14.16 -3.27
N VAL A 14 -8.09 -14.99 -4.16
CA VAL A 14 -6.68 -15.07 -4.50
C VAL A 14 -6.45 -14.31 -5.81
N VAL A 15 -5.64 -13.25 -5.76
CA VAL A 15 -5.25 -12.48 -6.94
C VAL A 15 -3.79 -12.78 -7.27
N ARG A 16 -3.53 -13.08 -8.54
CA ARG A 16 -2.19 -13.34 -9.09
C ARG A 16 -1.81 -12.25 -10.08
N GLY A 17 -0.49 -12.04 -10.23
CA GLY A 17 0.07 -11.05 -11.14
C GLY A 17 -0.23 -11.27 -12.62
N PRO A 18 0.24 -10.36 -13.46
CA PRO A 18 1.25 -9.35 -13.14
C PRO A 18 0.70 -8.21 -12.28
N PHE A 19 1.54 -7.74 -11.34
CA PHE A 19 1.22 -6.63 -10.46
C PHE A 19 1.98 -5.36 -10.84
N TYR A 20 1.32 -4.21 -10.67
CA TYR A 20 1.93 -2.90 -10.85
C TYR A 20 1.74 -2.07 -9.57
N ALA A 21 2.82 -1.55 -9.00
CA ALA A 21 2.76 -0.69 -7.83
C ALA A 21 2.32 0.73 -8.24
N ILE A 22 1.17 1.16 -7.74
CA ILE A 22 0.62 2.51 -7.94
C ILE A 22 1.33 3.49 -7.00
N ASP A 23 1.44 3.11 -5.73
CA ASP A 23 2.12 3.82 -4.65
C ASP A 23 2.80 2.80 -3.69
N GLY A 24 3.15 3.21 -2.47
CA GLY A 24 3.88 2.37 -1.51
C GLY A 24 3.06 1.24 -0.87
N ASP A 25 1.73 1.22 -1.02
CA ASP A 25 0.84 0.23 -0.43
C ASP A 25 -0.35 -0.17 -1.29
N THR A 26 -0.37 0.26 -2.54
CA THR A 26 -1.43 -0.05 -3.51
C THR A 26 -0.84 -0.69 -4.76
N LEU A 27 -1.39 -1.85 -5.11
CA LEU A 27 -1.09 -2.58 -6.35
C LEU A 27 -2.29 -2.53 -7.30
N SER A 28 -2.04 -2.69 -8.59
CA SER A 28 -3.05 -3.08 -9.56
C SER A 28 -2.72 -4.44 -10.18
N ALA A 29 -3.75 -5.22 -10.49
CA ALA A 29 -3.70 -6.47 -11.24
C ALA A 29 -4.84 -6.46 -12.25
N GLY A 30 -4.56 -6.15 -13.51
CA GLY A 30 -5.59 -5.85 -14.51
C GLY A 30 -6.46 -4.66 -14.06
N SER A 31 -7.77 -4.87 -13.95
CA SER A 31 -8.74 -3.87 -13.48
C SER A 31 -8.89 -3.81 -11.94
N GLU A 32 -8.32 -4.79 -11.22
CA GLU A 32 -8.42 -4.84 -9.77
C GLU A 32 -7.42 -3.90 -9.11
N ARG A 33 -7.88 -3.17 -8.08
CA ARG A 33 -7.05 -2.38 -7.18
C ARG A 33 -6.96 -3.09 -5.83
N LEU A 34 -5.73 -3.26 -5.36
CA LEU A 34 -5.41 -3.99 -4.16
C LEU A 34 -4.73 -3.04 -3.18
N ARG A 35 -5.28 -2.91 -1.97
CA ARG A 35 -4.67 -2.15 -0.88
C ARG A 35 -4.02 -3.11 0.12
N LEU A 36 -2.76 -2.96 0.38
CA LEU A 36 -2.05 -3.78 1.36
C LEU A 36 -2.61 -3.51 2.76
N ASN A 37 -3.21 -4.53 3.36
CA ASN A 37 -3.89 -4.42 4.65
C ASN A 37 -2.89 -4.38 5.82
N GLY A 38 -3.20 -3.53 6.81
CA GLY A 38 -2.44 -3.43 8.05
C GLY A 38 -1.18 -2.56 7.97
N ILE A 39 -0.99 -1.84 6.88
CA ILE A 39 0.12 -0.88 6.70
C ILE A 39 -0.39 0.43 6.11
N ASP A 40 0.39 1.49 6.28
CA ASP A 40 0.21 2.78 5.61
C ASP A 40 1.57 3.28 5.13
N ALA A 41 1.72 3.51 3.84
CA ALA A 41 2.98 3.94 3.24
C ALA A 41 2.96 5.44 2.94
N PRO A 42 4.14 6.09 2.86
CA PRO A 42 4.22 7.45 2.37
C PRO A 42 3.59 7.59 0.99
N GLU A 43 2.89 8.70 0.78
CA GLU A 43 2.29 9.03 -0.51
C GLU A 43 3.35 9.20 -1.60
N LEU A 44 3.02 8.89 -2.84
CA LEU A 44 3.98 8.84 -3.96
C LEU A 44 4.87 10.09 -4.05
N ARG A 45 4.32 11.27 -3.77
CA ARG A 45 5.05 12.55 -3.79
C ARG A 45 5.56 13.00 -2.42
N GLN A 46 5.39 12.18 -1.40
CA GLN A 46 5.86 12.51 -0.07
C GLN A 46 7.37 12.44 0.00
N THR A 47 7.95 13.45 0.63
CA THR A 47 9.37 13.51 0.96
C THR A 47 9.59 13.40 2.46
N CYS A 48 10.72 12.85 2.84
CA CYS A 48 11.14 12.62 4.22
C CYS A 48 12.58 13.14 4.38
N GLU A 49 13.04 13.26 5.61
CA GLU A 49 14.44 13.57 5.92
C GLU A 49 15.15 12.31 6.41
N ASP A 50 16.41 12.15 6.02
CA ASP A 50 17.29 11.11 6.55
C ASP A 50 17.93 11.51 7.88
N GLY A 51 18.76 10.66 8.48
CA GLY A 51 19.47 10.94 9.74
C GLY A 51 20.49 12.07 9.67
N ARG A 52 20.73 12.65 8.50
CA ARG A 52 21.60 13.81 8.25
C ARG A 52 20.80 15.07 7.91
N GLY A 53 19.47 14.99 7.93
CA GLY A 53 18.59 16.07 7.52
C GLY A 53 18.49 16.27 6.01
N MET A 54 18.95 15.30 5.22
CA MET A 54 18.82 15.35 3.76
C MET A 54 17.46 14.86 3.32
N THR A 55 16.79 15.63 2.47
CA THR A 55 15.49 15.28 1.92
C THR A 55 15.61 14.14 0.89
N TRP A 56 14.70 13.17 0.96
CA TRP A 56 14.61 12.06 0.01
C TRP A 56 13.16 11.72 -0.32
N ALA A 57 12.93 11.10 -1.48
CA ALA A 57 11.61 10.75 -2.01
C ALA A 57 11.12 9.43 -1.38
N CYS A 58 10.68 9.47 -0.11
CA CYS A 58 10.28 8.27 0.62
C CYS A 58 9.07 7.55 0.01
N GLY A 59 8.12 8.28 -0.55
CA GLY A 59 6.97 7.68 -1.22
C GLY A 59 7.35 6.91 -2.50
N ASP A 60 8.23 7.48 -3.32
CA ASP A 60 8.71 6.79 -4.52
C ASP A 60 9.58 5.57 -4.17
N GLU A 61 10.38 5.63 -3.11
CA GLU A 61 11.17 4.49 -2.66
C GLU A 61 10.28 3.36 -2.09
N ALA A 62 9.20 3.71 -1.35
CA ALA A 62 8.21 2.74 -0.90
C ALA A 62 7.54 2.04 -2.10
N ARG A 63 7.11 2.79 -3.10
CA ARG A 63 6.55 2.25 -4.35
C ARG A 63 7.54 1.34 -5.07
N ARG A 64 8.80 1.75 -5.20
CA ARG A 64 9.85 0.94 -5.85
C ARG A 64 10.10 -0.37 -5.10
N LEU A 65 10.11 -0.34 -3.76
CA LEU A 65 10.26 -1.56 -2.98
C LEU A 65 9.08 -2.49 -3.20
N LEU A 66 7.84 -1.96 -3.14
CA LEU A 66 6.64 -2.76 -3.41
C LEU A 66 6.67 -3.38 -4.81
N ALA A 67 7.06 -2.60 -5.83
CA ALA A 67 7.19 -3.10 -7.20
C ALA A 67 8.21 -4.26 -7.31
N ARG A 68 9.37 -4.14 -6.65
CA ARG A 68 10.39 -5.21 -6.62
C ARG A 68 9.88 -6.47 -5.93
N LEU A 69 9.21 -6.33 -4.78
CA LEU A 69 8.68 -7.46 -4.01
C LEU A 69 7.54 -8.18 -4.74
N ALA A 70 6.69 -7.42 -5.42
CA ALA A 70 5.55 -7.96 -6.16
C ALA A 70 5.92 -8.52 -7.55
N ALA A 71 7.14 -8.31 -8.03
CA ALA A 71 7.61 -8.79 -9.34
C ALA A 71 7.87 -10.30 -9.39
N ASP A 72 7.94 -10.98 -8.25
CA ASP A 72 8.12 -12.42 -8.20
C ASP A 72 6.91 -13.11 -8.86
N PRO A 73 7.14 -14.01 -9.86
CA PRO A 73 6.05 -14.71 -10.55
C PRO A 73 5.15 -15.55 -9.63
N GLY A 74 5.67 -15.97 -8.47
CA GLY A 74 4.93 -16.71 -7.45
C GLY A 74 4.18 -15.83 -6.48
N THR A 75 4.12 -14.52 -6.70
CA THR A 75 3.39 -13.62 -5.80
C THR A 75 1.88 -13.85 -5.89
N GLU A 76 1.27 -14.01 -4.72
CA GLU A 76 -0.17 -14.11 -4.53
C GLU A 76 -0.64 -13.10 -3.48
N CYS A 77 -1.76 -12.45 -3.75
CA CYS A 77 -2.44 -11.54 -2.83
C CYS A 77 -3.79 -12.13 -2.42
N LEU A 78 -4.01 -12.29 -1.12
CA LEU A 78 -5.24 -12.86 -0.56
C LEU A 78 -6.03 -11.76 0.15
N GLY A 79 -7.32 -11.67 -0.14
CA GLY A 79 -8.22 -10.71 0.48
C GLY A 79 -9.68 -11.08 0.33
N ARG A 80 -10.51 -10.50 1.19
CA ARG A 80 -11.96 -10.73 1.22
C ARG A 80 -12.74 -9.43 1.21
N GLU A 81 -12.28 -8.46 1.98
CA GLU A 81 -12.97 -7.22 2.23
C GLU A 81 -12.50 -6.12 1.29
N ARG A 82 -13.41 -5.20 0.98
CA ARG A 82 -13.08 -4.00 0.22
C ARG A 82 -13.21 -2.76 1.12
N ASP A 83 -12.32 -1.81 0.88
CA ASP A 83 -12.44 -0.50 1.52
C ASP A 83 -13.55 0.35 0.86
N ARG A 84 -13.75 1.56 1.42
CA ARG A 84 -14.74 2.52 0.90
C ARG A 84 -14.48 2.95 -0.56
N TYR A 85 -13.24 2.78 -1.04
CA TYR A 85 -12.84 3.08 -2.42
C TYR A 85 -12.92 1.84 -3.33
N ARG A 86 -13.54 0.75 -2.85
CA ARG A 86 -13.71 -0.53 -3.54
C ARG A 86 -12.41 -1.28 -3.82
N ARG A 87 -11.26 -0.87 -3.24
CA ARG A 87 -10.01 -1.62 -3.32
C ARG A 87 -10.11 -2.88 -2.45
N LEU A 88 -9.65 -4.01 -2.97
CA LEU A 88 -9.58 -5.24 -2.18
C LEU A 88 -8.46 -5.12 -1.15
N LEU A 89 -8.78 -5.31 0.13
CA LEU A 89 -7.82 -5.32 1.23
C LEU A 89 -7.07 -6.65 1.24
N VAL A 90 -5.76 -6.64 0.97
CA VAL A 90 -4.99 -7.86 0.73
C VAL A 90 -3.78 -8.01 1.62
N ARG A 91 -3.39 -9.27 1.81
CA ARG A 91 -2.06 -9.68 2.27
C ARG A 91 -1.37 -10.38 1.12
N CYS A 92 -0.21 -9.86 0.72
CA CYS A 92 0.54 -10.38 -0.41
C CYS A 92 1.76 -11.16 0.07
N HIS A 93 2.05 -12.27 -0.61
CA HIS A 93 3.18 -13.14 -0.33
C HIS A 93 3.92 -13.48 -1.62
N ALA A 94 5.24 -13.47 -1.55
CA ALA A 94 6.13 -14.02 -2.55
C ALA A 94 6.80 -15.26 -1.93
N GLY A 95 6.31 -16.44 -2.27
CA GLY A 95 6.66 -17.67 -1.56
C GLY A 95 6.30 -17.58 -0.08
N THR A 96 7.27 -17.73 0.82
CA THR A 96 7.07 -17.62 2.28
C THR A 96 7.16 -16.18 2.80
N SER A 97 7.59 -15.23 1.98
CA SER A 97 7.82 -13.85 2.39
C SER A 97 6.53 -13.04 2.34
N ASN A 98 6.14 -12.44 3.47
CA ASN A 98 5.01 -11.52 3.55
C ASN A 98 5.46 -10.11 3.09
N ILE A 99 4.91 -9.64 1.97
CA ILE A 99 5.29 -8.36 1.35
C ILE A 99 4.89 -7.18 2.25
N ASN A 100 3.70 -7.22 2.86
CA ASN A 100 3.23 -6.18 3.77
C ASN A 100 4.20 -6.00 4.96
N ALA A 101 4.59 -7.12 5.58
CA ALA A 101 5.55 -7.14 6.68
C ALA A 101 6.94 -6.63 6.24
N ALA A 102 7.38 -7.00 5.04
CA ALA A 102 8.68 -6.59 4.51
C ALA A 102 8.77 -5.07 4.32
N LEU A 103 7.70 -4.41 3.82
CA LEU A 103 7.64 -2.95 3.69
C LEU A 103 7.80 -2.25 5.05
N VAL A 104 7.09 -2.74 6.07
CA VAL A 104 7.19 -2.19 7.44
C VAL A 104 8.57 -2.46 8.02
N ARG A 105 9.12 -3.66 7.84
CA ARG A 105 10.43 -4.05 8.35
C ARG A 105 11.58 -3.26 7.73
N GLN A 106 11.42 -2.81 6.48
CA GLN A 106 12.36 -1.91 5.81
C GLN A 106 12.15 -0.43 6.18
N GLY A 107 11.12 -0.12 6.97
CA GLY A 107 10.78 1.25 7.35
C GLY A 107 10.23 2.09 6.20
N LEU A 108 9.64 1.47 5.19
CA LEU A 108 9.02 2.14 4.04
C LEU A 108 7.48 2.11 4.09
N ALA A 109 6.94 1.61 5.19
CA ALA A 109 5.54 1.76 5.60
C ALA A 109 5.48 1.77 7.13
N ILE A 110 4.41 2.34 7.68
CA ILE A 110 4.08 2.26 9.11
C ILE A 110 3.03 1.17 9.34
N ALA A 111 3.08 0.57 10.52
CA ALA A 111 2.09 -0.42 10.94
C ALA A 111 0.75 0.25 11.24
N SER A 112 -0.33 -0.31 10.68
CA SER A 112 -1.70 0.14 10.90
C SER A 112 -2.58 -1.04 11.35
N GLY A 113 -2.49 -1.38 12.64
CA GLY A 113 -3.21 -2.49 13.25
C GLY A 113 -2.55 -3.87 13.11
N ARG A 114 -1.52 -4.03 12.27
CA ARG A 114 -0.71 -5.25 12.12
C ARG A 114 0.77 -4.87 12.02
N TYR A 115 1.68 -5.86 12.12
CA TYR A 115 3.12 -5.69 11.90
C TYR A 115 3.82 -4.76 12.90
N ALA A 116 3.35 -4.72 14.14
CA ALA A 116 3.94 -3.90 15.20
C ALA A 116 5.38 -4.33 15.55
N GLU A 117 5.68 -5.62 15.45
CA GLU A 117 7.02 -6.17 15.71
C GLU A 117 8.01 -5.75 14.64
N GLU A 118 7.62 -5.82 13.37
CA GLU A 118 8.41 -5.37 12.22
C GLU A 118 8.70 -3.88 12.32
N GLN A 119 7.71 -3.07 12.70
CA GLN A 119 7.89 -1.65 12.93
C GLN A 119 8.84 -1.38 14.11
N ALA A 120 8.68 -2.09 15.23
CA ALA A 120 9.57 -1.95 16.37
C ALA A 120 11.02 -2.28 16.00
N ALA A 121 11.21 -3.30 15.16
CA ALA A 121 12.52 -3.66 14.63
C ALA A 121 13.08 -2.57 13.69
N ALA A 122 12.28 -2.05 12.76
CA ALA A 122 12.68 -0.97 11.85
C ALA A 122 13.08 0.30 12.62
N ARG A 123 12.34 0.65 13.68
CA ARG A 123 12.66 1.78 14.57
C ARG A 123 13.99 1.59 15.30
N ARG A 124 14.22 0.40 15.91
CA ARG A 124 15.49 0.11 16.62
C ARG A 124 16.70 0.19 15.70
N GLU A 125 16.53 -0.24 14.46
CA GLU A 125 17.59 -0.26 13.45
C GLU A 125 17.66 1.03 12.63
N ARG A 126 16.81 2.01 12.92
CA ARG A 126 16.71 3.30 12.20
C ARG A 126 16.62 3.11 10.69
N ARG A 127 15.73 2.21 10.25
CA ARG A 127 15.53 1.93 8.82
C ARG A 127 14.52 2.88 8.17
N GLY A 128 14.80 3.28 6.94
CA GLY A 128 13.92 4.09 6.12
C GLY A 128 13.41 5.34 6.83
N LEU A 129 12.11 5.49 7.00
CA LEU A 129 11.44 6.60 7.70
C LEU A 129 12.00 6.84 9.12
N TRP A 130 12.39 5.76 9.80
CA TRP A 130 12.89 5.82 11.18
C TRP A 130 14.34 6.27 11.32
N ALA A 131 15.04 6.54 10.20
CA ALA A 131 16.39 7.08 10.21
C ALA A 131 16.43 8.59 10.46
N GLY A 132 15.35 9.31 10.14
CA GLY A 132 15.27 10.77 10.26
C GLY A 132 13.88 11.25 10.65
N GLN A 133 13.39 12.29 9.98
CA GLN A 133 12.08 12.87 10.23
C GLN A 133 11.13 12.64 9.05
N PHE A 134 9.87 12.38 9.35
CA PHE A 134 8.81 12.26 8.36
C PHE A 134 7.48 12.69 8.97
N GLU A 135 6.60 13.18 8.11
CA GLU A 135 5.18 13.39 8.43
C GLU A 135 4.46 12.05 8.31
N ASP A 136 3.57 11.72 9.25
CA ASP A 136 2.73 10.52 9.15
C ASP A 136 1.95 10.57 7.82
N PRO A 137 1.89 9.47 7.05
CA PRO A 137 1.22 9.47 5.75
C PRO A 137 -0.24 9.94 5.81
N ARG A 138 -0.95 9.63 6.89
CA ARG A 138 -2.32 10.09 7.11
C ARG A 138 -2.38 11.59 7.35
N ASP A 139 -1.46 12.14 8.17
CA ASP A 139 -1.41 13.57 8.44
C ASP A 139 -1.00 14.33 7.17
N TRP A 140 -0.09 13.76 6.39
CA TRP A 140 0.33 14.31 5.10
C TRP A 140 -0.84 14.41 4.11
N ARG A 141 -1.70 13.40 4.02
CA ARG A 141 -2.94 13.45 3.22
C ARG A 141 -3.89 14.52 3.73
N THR A 142 -4.10 14.57 5.05
CA THR A 142 -5.02 15.54 5.67
C THR A 142 -4.58 16.97 5.43
N SER A 143 -3.31 17.28 5.62
CA SER A 143 -2.75 18.64 5.48
C SER A 143 -2.84 19.17 4.04
N ARG A 144 -2.95 18.26 3.06
CA ARG A 144 -3.04 18.60 1.63
C ARG A 144 -4.43 18.45 1.03
N GLY A 145 -5.46 18.26 1.88
CA GLY A 145 -6.84 18.10 1.43
C GLY A 145 -7.08 16.83 0.59
N MET A 146 -6.18 15.85 0.67
CA MET A 146 -6.27 14.58 -0.07
C MET A 146 -7.10 13.53 0.68
N MET A 147 -7.66 13.90 1.83
CA MET A 147 -8.58 13.05 2.56
C MET A 147 -9.96 13.17 1.92
N ASP A 148 -10.49 12.04 1.49
CA ASP A 148 -11.89 11.80 1.18
C ASP A 148 -12.41 12.15 -0.22
N ASP A 149 -11.58 12.40 -1.21
CA ASP A 149 -12.10 12.42 -2.59
C ASP A 149 -11.88 11.06 -3.28
N PRO A 150 -12.91 10.18 -3.33
CA PRO A 150 -12.83 8.92 -4.06
C PRO A 150 -12.65 9.12 -5.57
N ASN A 151 -12.90 10.34 -6.07
CA ASN A 151 -12.87 10.67 -7.50
C ASN A 151 -11.55 11.33 -7.94
N LEU A 152 -10.66 11.70 -7.02
CA LEU A 152 -9.42 12.42 -7.38
C LEU A 152 -8.56 11.63 -8.39
N LEU A 153 -8.51 10.31 -8.26
CA LEU A 153 -7.81 9.43 -9.21
C LEU A 153 -8.60 9.21 -10.50
N GLU A 154 -9.92 9.14 -10.44
CA GLU A 154 -10.77 9.08 -11.64
C GLU A 154 -10.69 10.39 -12.40
N THR A 155 -10.80 11.52 -11.70
CA THR A 155 -10.63 12.87 -12.28
C THR A 155 -9.25 13.07 -12.89
N PHE A 156 -8.18 12.55 -12.25
CA PHE A 156 -6.82 12.60 -12.79
C PHE A 156 -6.67 11.68 -14.01
N MET A 157 -7.23 10.48 -13.97
CA MET A 157 -7.19 9.54 -15.11
C MET A 157 -8.04 10.04 -16.28
N ASP A 158 -9.17 10.69 -16.02
CA ASP A 158 -9.99 11.30 -17.06
C ASP A 158 -9.32 12.54 -17.64
N TRP A 159 -8.65 13.35 -16.83
CA TRP A 159 -7.80 14.44 -17.31
C TRP A 159 -6.64 13.93 -18.18
N VAL A 160 -5.95 12.87 -17.76
CA VAL A 160 -4.86 12.22 -18.54
C VAL A 160 -5.40 11.68 -19.86
N LYS A 161 -6.56 11.02 -19.87
CA LYS A 161 -7.21 10.57 -21.11
C LYS A 161 -7.54 11.75 -22.03
N GLN A 162 -8.07 12.84 -21.46
CA GLN A 162 -8.44 14.02 -22.22
C GLN A 162 -7.22 14.72 -22.85
N VAL A 163 -6.05 14.69 -22.16
CA VAL A 163 -4.79 15.27 -22.68
C VAL A 163 -4.13 14.37 -23.73
N ILE A 164 -4.27 13.03 -23.61
CA ILE A 164 -3.64 12.08 -24.53
C ILE A 164 -4.47 11.85 -25.82
N TYR A 165 -5.79 12.06 -25.77
CA TYR A 165 -6.69 11.83 -26.92
C TYR A 165 -7.07 13.11 -27.70
N TRP A 166 -6.35 14.24 -27.47
CA TRP A 166 -6.45 15.45 -28.28
C TRP A 166 -5.30 15.53 -29.30
N GLU A 167 -5.20 14.55 -30.20
CA GLU A 167 -4.59 14.66 -31.53
C GLU A 167 -5.49 14.01 -32.58
#